data_fa283224848cffe484082bf698257963
#
_entry.id   fa283224848cffe484082bf698257963
#
_cell.length_a   1.000
_cell.length_b   1.000
_cell.length_c   1.000
_cell.angle_alpha   90.00
_cell.angle_beta   90.00
_cell.angle_gamma   90.00
#
_symmetry.space_group_name_H-M   'P 1'
#
loop_
_entity.id
_entity.type
_entity.pdbx_description
1 polymer ?
#
loop_
_entity_poly.entity_id
_entity_poly.type
_entity_poly.pdbx_seq_one_letter_code
_entity_poly.pdbx_strand_id
1 'polypeptide(L)' 'MNKKFELLLDDTIEVFDRKLFRIKAKINFGAVEAGELGGYIEKEDNLSVYGKAWVYGNAMVSGEIGRAHV' A
#
# COMPACT_ATOMS: atom_id res chain seq x y z
N MET A 1 -1.11 -8.31 -11.16
CA MET A 1 -1.46 -8.51 -9.75
C MET A 1 -0.27 -9.10 -9.02
N ASN A 2 0.05 -8.58 -7.86
CA ASN A 2 1.22 -9.01 -7.12
C ASN A 2 0.84 -9.97 -6.00
N LYS A 3 1.85 -10.65 -5.45
CA LYS A 3 1.63 -11.61 -4.37
C LYS A 3 1.97 -11.06 -3.00
N LYS A 4 2.43 -9.81 -2.93
CA LYS A 4 2.90 -9.23 -1.69
C LYS A 4 1.79 -8.54 -0.90
N PHE A 5 0.94 -7.81 -1.61
CA PHE A 5 -0.14 -7.07 -0.96
C PHE A 5 -1.34 -6.97 -1.89
N GLU A 6 -2.45 -6.55 -1.32
CA GLU A 6 -3.65 -6.29 -2.12
C GLU A 6 -4.23 -4.95 -1.70
N LEU A 7 -4.96 -4.34 -2.61
CA LEU A 7 -5.67 -3.11 -2.34
C LEU A 7 -7.08 -3.45 -1.86
N LEU A 8 -7.44 -2.91 -0.71
CA LEU A 8 -8.76 -3.16 -0.16
C LEU A 8 -9.75 -2.19 -0.79
N LEU A 9 -10.67 -2.70 -1.57
CA LEU A 9 -11.63 -1.87 -2.28
C LEU A 9 -12.70 -1.30 -1.35
N ASP A 10 -12.84 -1.88 -0.17
CA ASP A 10 -13.84 -1.45 0.82
C ASP A 10 -13.28 -0.45 1.82
N ASP A 11 -11.98 -0.22 1.81
CA ASP A 11 -11.33 0.64 2.79
C ASP A 11 -10.55 1.70 2.05
N THR A 12 -11.25 2.74 1.63
CA THR A 12 -10.67 3.78 0.79
C THR A 12 -10.84 5.14 1.40
N ILE A 13 -9.98 6.07 0.98
CA ILE A 13 -10.13 7.48 1.35
C ILE A 13 -9.95 8.31 0.11
N GLU A 14 -10.45 9.53 0.14
CA GLU A 14 -10.28 10.48 -0.95
C GLU A 14 -9.47 11.66 -0.46
N VAL A 15 -8.41 11.97 -1.20
CA VAL A 15 -7.53 13.08 -0.89
C VAL A 15 -7.27 13.85 -2.18
N PHE A 16 -7.66 15.11 -2.22
CA PHE A 16 -7.44 15.98 -3.39
C PHE A 16 -7.93 15.33 -4.68
N ASP A 17 -9.17 14.82 -4.66
CA ASP A 17 -9.80 14.19 -5.80
C ASP A 17 -9.16 12.87 -6.23
N ARG A 18 -8.31 12.31 -5.39
CA ARG A 18 -7.70 11.01 -5.66
C ARG A 18 -8.22 10.00 -4.66
N LYS A 19 -8.54 8.83 -5.17
CA LYS A 19 -9.01 7.74 -4.32
C LYS A 19 -7.84 6.84 -3.97
N LEU A 20 -7.62 6.68 -2.68
CA LEU A 20 -6.54 5.85 -2.18
C LEU A 20 -7.10 4.63 -1.50
N PHE A 21 -6.40 3.53 -1.62
CA PHE A 21 -6.84 2.24 -1.07
C PHE A 21 -5.89 1.79 0.02
N ARG A 22 -6.45 1.29 1.10
CA ARG A 22 -5.63 0.68 2.14
C ARG A 22 -5.04 -0.62 1.60
N ILE A 23 -3.82 -0.91 2.00
CA ILE A 23 -3.16 -2.13 1.57
C ILE A 23 -3.15 -3.15 2.68
N LYS A 24 -3.13 -4.42 2.28
CA LYS A 24 -3.09 -5.54 3.22
C LYS A 24 -2.03 -6.51 2.74
N ALA A 25 -1.15 -6.91 3.64
CA ALA A 25 -0.09 -7.84 3.29
C ALA A 25 -0.66 -9.22 3.01
N LYS A 26 -0.19 -9.85 1.95
CA LYS A 26 -0.61 -11.20 1.59
C LYS A 26 0.39 -12.25 2.04
N ILE A 27 1.62 -11.82 2.35
CA ILE A 27 2.70 -12.71 2.78
C ILE A 27 3.48 -12.03 3.90
N ASN A 28 4.29 -12.81 4.58
CA ASN A 28 5.20 -12.25 5.59
C ASN A 28 6.45 -11.71 4.89
N PHE A 29 6.88 -10.53 5.28
CA PHE A 29 8.14 -9.99 4.79
C PHE A 29 8.63 -8.92 5.75
N GLY A 30 9.95 -8.91 5.98
CA GLY A 30 10.52 -7.96 6.94
C GLY A 30 9.82 -8.06 8.28
N ALA A 31 9.33 -6.94 8.78
CA ALA A 31 8.60 -6.89 10.03
C ALA A 31 7.08 -6.96 9.82
N VAL A 32 6.65 -7.22 8.58
CA VAL A 32 5.23 -7.24 8.23
C VAL A 32 4.75 -8.67 8.16
N GLU A 33 3.59 -8.94 8.75
CA GLU A 33 3.00 -10.27 8.72
C GLU A 33 1.80 -10.31 7.78
N ALA A 34 1.56 -11.48 7.20
CA ALA A 34 0.41 -11.67 6.33
C ALA A 34 -0.87 -11.29 7.08
N GLY A 35 -1.72 -10.52 6.41
CA GLY A 35 -2.95 -10.03 7.01
C GLY A 35 -2.81 -8.66 7.65
N GLU A 36 -1.59 -8.17 7.79
CA GLU A 36 -1.37 -6.87 8.41
C GLU A 36 -1.81 -5.75 7.47
N LEU A 37 -2.46 -4.74 8.03
CA LEU A 37 -2.90 -3.58 7.24
C LEU A 37 -1.80 -2.54 7.21
N GLY A 38 -1.60 -1.95 6.02
CA GLY A 38 -0.65 -0.87 5.85
C GLY A 38 -1.33 0.46 5.65
N GLY A 39 -0.65 1.37 4.98
CA GLY A 39 -1.20 2.68 4.69
C GLY A 39 -2.09 2.66 3.45
N TYR A 40 -2.11 3.80 2.75
CA TYR A 40 -2.97 3.98 1.58
C TYR A 40 -2.13 4.28 0.34
N ILE A 41 -2.49 3.66 -0.77
CA ILE A 41 -1.84 3.96 -2.05
C ILE A 41 -2.90 4.11 -3.13
N GLU A 42 -2.56 4.85 -4.16
CA GLU A 42 -3.50 5.09 -5.25
C GLU A 42 -3.58 3.91 -6.19
N LYS A 43 -2.46 3.26 -6.44
CA LYS A 43 -2.41 2.12 -7.35
C LYS A 43 -1.24 1.23 -6.97
N GLU A 44 -1.25 0.00 -7.48
CA GLU A 44 -0.22 -0.97 -7.12
C GLU A 44 1.20 -0.49 -7.43
N ASP A 45 1.35 0.31 -8.49
CA ASP A 45 2.66 0.78 -8.89
C ASP A 45 3.27 1.76 -7.88
N ASN A 46 2.49 2.24 -6.94
CA ASN A 46 2.99 3.17 -5.93
C ASN A 46 3.86 2.49 -4.87
N LEU A 47 3.84 1.17 -4.83
CA LEU A 47 4.59 0.43 -3.84
C LEU A 47 5.34 -0.72 -4.51
N SER A 48 6.63 -0.82 -4.24
CA SER A 48 7.44 -1.88 -4.82
C SER A 48 6.96 -3.24 -4.32
N VAL A 49 6.91 -4.22 -5.23
CA VAL A 49 6.59 -5.60 -4.88
C VAL A 49 7.85 -6.37 -4.51
N TYR A 50 9.02 -5.74 -4.62
CA TYR A 50 10.29 -6.37 -4.32
C TYR A 50 10.80 -5.88 -2.97
N GLY A 51 11.55 -6.75 -2.30
CA GLY A 51 12.15 -6.37 -1.04
C GLY A 51 11.15 -6.17 0.07
N LYS A 52 11.48 -5.29 0.99
CA LYS A 52 10.71 -5.08 2.20
C LYS A 52 9.95 -3.75 2.22
N ALA A 53 9.78 -3.14 1.05
CA ALA A 53 9.08 -1.86 0.98
C ALA A 53 7.64 -1.99 1.49
N TRP A 54 7.22 -1.05 2.30
CA TRP A 54 5.88 -1.06 2.87
C TRP A 54 5.46 0.34 3.24
N VAL A 55 4.17 0.60 3.19
CA VAL A 55 3.60 1.86 3.63
C VAL A 55 2.94 1.61 4.97
N TYR A 56 3.43 2.26 6.00
CA TYR A 56 3.01 1.99 7.37
C TYR A 56 1.90 2.92 7.83
N GLY A 57 1.07 2.42 8.72
CA GLY A 57 0.09 3.21 9.44
C GLY A 57 -0.86 3.96 8.53
N ASN A 58 -0.91 5.27 8.67
CA ASN A 58 -1.79 6.11 7.87
C ASN A 58 -1.05 6.89 6.79
N ALA A 59 0.17 6.49 6.47
CA ALA A 59 0.92 7.13 5.40
C ALA A 59 0.17 6.96 4.09
N MET A 60 0.29 7.97 3.22
CA MET A 60 -0.42 7.97 1.95
C MET A 60 0.58 8.20 0.82
N VAL A 61 0.44 7.40 -0.24
CA VAL A 61 1.30 7.52 -1.42
C VAL A 61 0.42 7.63 -2.64
N SER A 62 0.67 8.64 -3.44
CA SER A 62 -0.07 8.84 -4.67
C SER A 62 0.86 9.40 -5.73
N GLY A 63 0.36 9.43 -6.97
CA GLY A 63 1.11 10.00 -8.07
C GLY A 63 1.76 8.92 -8.92
N GLU A 64 2.60 9.35 -9.84
CA GLU A 64 3.16 8.45 -10.84
C GLU A 64 4.42 7.75 -10.36
N ILE A 65 5.12 8.35 -9.43
CA ILE A 65 6.37 7.78 -8.95
C ILE A 65 6.08 7.04 -7.67
N GLY A 66 6.22 5.73 -7.71
CA GLY A 66 5.92 4.91 -6.56
C GLY A 66 6.99 5.01 -5.49
N ARG A 67 7.06 6.14 -4.84
CA ARG A 67 7.97 6.32 -3.72
C ARG A 67 7.18 6.33 -2.44
N ALA A 68 7.41 5.34 -1.64
CA ALA A 68 6.79 5.30 -0.33
C ALA A 68 7.68 6.05 0.62
N HIS A 69 7.22 7.20 1.04
CA HIS A 69 7.89 7.96 2.08
C HIS A 69 7.14 7.67 3.36
N VAL A 70 7.81 7.13 4.27
CA VAL A 70 7.22 6.83 5.57
C VAL A 70 7.86 7.68 6.62
#